data_47620e9725b1842ba0194c4b78e56a57
#
_entry.id   47620e9725b1842ba0194c4b78e56a57
#
_cell.length_a   1.000
_cell.length_b   1.000
_cell.length_c   1.000
_cell.angle_alpha   90.00
_cell.angle_beta   90.00
_cell.angle_gamma   90.00
#
_symmetry.space_group_name_H-M   'P 1'
#
loop_
_entity.id
_entity.type
_entity.pdbx_description
1 polymer ?
#
loop_
_entity_poly.entity_id
_entity_poly.type
_entity_poly.pdbx_seq_one_letter_code
_entity_poly.pdbx_strand_id
1 'polypeptide(L)'
;MKKVKVVEDICHICLQNKELLCFPFSGHLHKSLINDIMLPKIVLGSLNTASKSLKRHKERRMMAFFEKLERKFGRYAIRNLMMYLTALYAVGFVISLVNIQIYYEYMSLDVAKILSGQVWRLITWIMYVPEQNVLFAAIMLVLYYSLGTNLERVWGSFRFNVYMFMGYIFLIIGAFILYAVYGEAASVFLLTPDSLNMSIFLAFALTYPDMTFYLYFVLPIKAKYLAFVYLLIEVYSFIIGGVITKVSIGLSLLNFVIFYLMTRNWNRISPNNVVRQVKFKKAVKMRPAGEPIHRCAVCGRTEKDDDTLEFRYCSKCKGNLEYCSDHLYTHTHVE
;
A
#
# COMPACT_ATOMS: atom_id res chain seq x y z
N MET A 1 29.42 -39.68 3.23
CA MET A 1 29.21 -39.12 4.60
C MET A 1 30.01 -37.86 4.93
N LYS A 2 31.18 -37.59 4.34
CA LYS A 2 31.95 -36.34 4.60
C LYS A 2 31.36 -35.03 4.02
N LYS A 3 30.55 -35.10 2.94
CA LYS A 3 29.96 -33.88 2.31
C LYS A 3 28.73 -33.29 3.03
N VAL A 4 28.02 -34.07 3.83
CA VAL A 4 26.86 -33.61 4.58
C VAL A 4 27.30 -32.77 5.80
N LYS A 5 28.39 -33.14 6.43
CA LYS A 5 28.91 -32.42 7.62
C LYS A 5 29.42 -31.01 7.30
N VAL A 6 30.00 -30.80 6.11
CA VAL A 6 30.46 -29.47 5.68
C VAL A 6 29.28 -28.50 5.42
N VAL A 7 28.13 -29.01 4.98
CA VAL A 7 26.94 -28.19 4.75
C VAL A 7 26.23 -27.82 6.05
N GLU A 8 26.24 -28.71 7.04
CA GLU A 8 25.73 -28.42 8.38
C GLU A 8 26.61 -27.39 9.10
N ASP A 9 27.93 -27.47 8.98
CA ASP A 9 28.88 -26.52 9.56
C ASP A 9 28.76 -25.12 8.92
N ILE A 10 28.55 -25.03 7.60
CA ILE A 10 28.31 -23.75 6.90
C ILE A 10 26.95 -23.14 7.32
N CYS A 11 25.93 -23.97 7.54
CA CYS A 11 24.62 -23.52 8.00
C CYS A 11 24.67 -23.01 9.46
N HIS A 12 25.47 -23.62 10.32
CA HIS A 12 25.69 -23.20 11.71
C HIS A 12 26.46 -21.87 11.81
N ILE A 13 27.43 -21.64 10.92
CA ILE A 13 28.22 -20.40 10.86
C ILE A 13 27.36 -19.23 10.33
N CYS A 14 26.44 -19.48 9.37
CA CYS A 14 25.49 -18.47 8.92
C CYS A 14 24.44 -18.08 9.97
N LEU A 15 24.13 -18.97 10.93
CA LEU A 15 23.16 -18.71 12.01
C LEU A 15 23.77 -17.97 13.22
N GLN A 16 25.07 -18.07 13.43
CA GLN A 16 25.76 -17.40 14.54
C GLN A 16 26.25 -15.99 14.24
N ASN A 17 26.56 -15.67 12.97
CA ASN A 17 27.01 -14.32 12.60
C ASN A 17 25.88 -13.52 11.96
N LYS A 18 25.30 -12.60 12.76
CA LYS A 18 24.25 -11.65 12.35
C LYS A 18 24.67 -10.60 11.30
N GLU A 19 25.91 -10.62 10.85
CA GLU A 19 26.48 -9.66 9.91
C GLU A 19 27.35 -10.37 8.88
N LEU A 20 26.74 -10.85 7.81
CA LEU A 20 27.48 -11.08 6.56
C LEU A 20 26.59 -10.69 5.38
N LEU A 21 26.98 -9.56 4.81
CA LEU A 21 26.56 -8.98 3.55
C LEU A 21 26.54 -10.04 2.44
N CYS A 22 25.36 -10.49 2.04
CA CYS A 22 25.18 -11.12 0.73
C CYS A 22 25.24 -10.01 -0.31
N PHE A 23 26.40 -9.82 -0.92
CA PHE A 23 26.57 -9.02 -2.12
C PHE A 23 25.71 -9.60 -3.24
N PRO A 24 24.91 -8.79 -3.94
CA PRO A 24 24.23 -9.23 -5.15
C PRO A 24 25.26 -9.27 -6.29
N PHE A 25 25.79 -10.43 -6.58
CA PHE A 25 26.58 -10.64 -7.80
C PHE A 25 25.61 -10.76 -8.99
N SER A 26 25.61 -9.73 -9.81
CA SER A 26 24.98 -9.68 -11.13
C SER A 26 25.76 -10.57 -12.10
N GLY A 27 25.08 -11.48 -12.80
CA GLY A 27 25.68 -12.14 -13.93
C GLY A 27 24.97 -13.41 -14.36
N HIS A 28 24.59 -13.46 -15.61
CA HIS A 28 23.93 -14.54 -16.34
C HIS A 28 24.66 -15.91 -16.35
N LEU A 29 25.88 -16.00 -15.80
CA LEU A 29 26.69 -17.21 -15.78
C LEU A 29 26.38 -18.21 -14.67
N HIS A 30 25.58 -17.82 -13.67
CA HIS A 30 25.35 -18.67 -12.48
C HIS A 30 24.18 -19.63 -12.59
N LYS A 31 23.29 -19.46 -13.58
CA LYS A 31 22.14 -20.38 -13.75
C LYS A 31 22.53 -21.75 -14.30
N SER A 32 23.57 -21.82 -15.09
CA SER A 32 24.07 -23.09 -15.65
C SER A 32 24.79 -23.95 -14.59
N LEU A 33 25.61 -23.34 -13.74
CA LEU A 33 26.38 -24.03 -12.71
C LEU A 33 25.55 -24.54 -11.52
N ILE A 34 24.39 -23.91 -11.25
CA ILE A 34 23.51 -24.33 -10.16
C ILE A 34 22.65 -25.54 -10.52
N ASN A 35 22.36 -25.72 -11.80
CA ASN A 35 21.61 -26.89 -12.27
C ASN A 35 22.42 -28.18 -12.27
N ASP A 36 23.75 -28.12 -12.37
CA ASP A 36 24.65 -29.30 -12.41
C ASP A 36 25.12 -29.75 -11.02
N ILE A 37 24.97 -28.93 -9.99
CA ILE A 37 25.16 -29.36 -8.62
C ILE A 37 23.80 -29.81 -8.10
N MET A 38 23.55 -31.11 -8.08
CA MET A 38 22.39 -31.76 -7.43
C MET A 38 22.28 -31.32 -5.94
N LEU A 39 21.79 -30.11 -5.68
CA LEU A 39 21.23 -29.77 -4.39
C LEU A 39 19.83 -30.41 -4.33
N PRO A 40 19.55 -31.31 -3.39
CA PRO A 40 18.28 -32.00 -3.35
C PRO A 40 17.17 -30.92 -3.22
N LYS A 41 16.07 -31.09 -3.99
CA LYS A 41 14.88 -30.20 -4.01
C LYS A 41 14.37 -29.87 -2.60
N ILE A 42 14.70 -30.68 -1.63
CA ILE A 42 14.42 -30.53 -0.18
C ILE A 42 15.17 -29.32 0.41
N VAL A 43 16.45 -29.11 0.06
CA VAL A 43 17.27 -28.00 0.59
C VAL A 43 16.82 -26.67 -0.03
N LEU A 44 16.50 -26.65 -1.32
CA LEU A 44 15.91 -25.44 -1.94
C LEU A 44 14.52 -25.11 -1.39
N GLY A 45 13.73 -26.13 -1.06
CA GLY A 45 12.42 -25.97 -0.41
C GLY A 45 12.54 -25.40 1.02
N SER A 46 13.50 -25.86 1.80
CA SER A 46 13.75 -25.38 3.16
C SER A 46 14.33 -23.97 3.19
N LEU A 47 15.24 -23.62 2.28
CA LEU A 47 15.77 -22.26 2.11
C LEU A 47 14.68 -21.26 1.69
N ASN A 48 13.78 -21.66 0.78
CA ASN A 48 12.66 -20.86 0.36
C ASN A 48 11.62 -20.65 1.50
N THR A 49 11.39 -21.69 2.31
CA THR A 49 10.50 -21.58 3.48
C THR A 49 11.13 -20.74 4.61
N ALA A 50 12.42 -20.88 4.85
CA ALA A 50 13.16 -20.06 5.82
C ALA A 50 13.20 -18.58 5.39
N SER A 51 13.51 -18.30 4.13
CA SER A 51 13.46 -16.93 3.57
C SER A 51 12.06 -16.33 3.67
N LYS A 52 11.01 -17.09 3.36
CA LYS A 52 9.61 -16.65 3.51
C LYS A 52 9.21 -16.42 4.98
N SER A 53 9.76 -17.21 5.91
CA SER A 53 9.48 -17.04 7.34
C SER A 53 10.16 -15.80 7.91
N LEU A 54 11.42 -15.55 7.56
CA LEU A 54 12.17 -14.35 7.92
C LEU A 54 11.52 -13.08 7.39
N LYS A 55 11.09 -13.09 6.12
CA LYS A 55 10.36 -11.99 5.50
C LYS A 55 9.05 -11.71 6.25
N ARG A 56 8.26 -12.74 6.58
CA ARG A 56 7.03 -12.61 7.37
C ARG A 56 7.27 -12.07 8.79
N HIS A 57 8.39 -12.44 9.42
CA HIS A 57 8.71 -11.97 10.77
C HIS A 57 9.11 -10.49 10.76
N LYS A 58 9.88 -10.05 9.75
CA LYS A 58 10.24 -8.64 9.55
C LYS A 58 8.99 -7.78 9.27
N GLU A 59 8.08 -8.27 8.45
CA GLU A 59 6.82 -7.59 8.12
C GLU A 59 5.89 -7.45 9.35
N ARG A 60 5.76 -8.48 10.18
CA ARG A 60 5.00 -8.41 11.43
C ARG A 60 5.59 -7.41 12.43
N ARG A 61 6.92 -7.34 12.53
CA ARG A 61 7.58 -6.35 13.40
C ARG A 61 7.29 -4.92 12.94
N MET A 62 7.32 -4.68 11.64
CA MET A 62 7.06 -3.36 11.05
C MET A 62 5.61 -2.92 11.28
N MET A 63 4.63 -3.81 11.07
CA MET A 63 3.22 -3.52 11.38
C MET A 63 2.99 -3.27 12.87
N ALA A 64 3.59 -4.09 13.75
CA ALA A 64 3.48 -3.92 15.19
C ALA A 64 4.11 -2.60 15.68
N PHE A 65 5.18 -2.14 15.03
CA PHE A 65 5.79 -0.83 15.30
C PHE A 65 4.84 0.31 14.92
N PHE A 66 4.22 0.21 13.74
CA PHE A 66 3.26 1.21 13.27
C PHE A 66 2.00 1.29 14.15
N GLU A 67 1.48 0.14 14.56
CA GLU A 67 0.36 0.07 15.52
C GLU A 67 0.72 0.65 16.90
N LYS A 68 1.98 0.49 17.34
CA LYS A 68 2.46 1.13 18.58
C LYS A 68 2.52 2.65 18.43
N LEU A 69 3.01 3.15 17.31
CA LEU A 69 3.01 4.58 17.00
C LEU A 69 1.59 5.14 16.93
N GLU A 70 0.69 4.44 16.25
CA GLU A 70 -0.72 4.83 16.14
C GLU A 70 -1.40 4.89 17.53
N ARG A 71 -1.14 3.91 18.41
CA ARG A 71 -1.65 3.95 19.80
C ARG A 71 -1.09 5.10 20.63
N LYS A 72 0.20 5.45 20.44
CA LYS A 72 0.86 6.52 21.22
C LYS A 72 0.52 7.92 20.69
N PHE A 73 0.54 8.11 19.38
CA PHE A 73 0.45 9.40 18.71
C PHE A 73 -0.87 9.62 17.97
N GLY A 74 -1.74 8.62 17.86
CA GLY A 74 -3.00 8.72 17.11
C GLY A 74 -3.93 9.84 17.62
N ARG A 75 -3.85 10.19 18.92
CA ARG A 75 -4.61 11.31 19.50
C ARG A 75 -4.18 12.68 18.95
N TYR A 76 -2.96 12.80 18.43
CA TYR A 76 -2.44 14.04 17.85
C TYR A 76 -2.70 14.13 16.34
N ALA A 77 -3.30 13.10 15.75
CA ALA A 77 -3.60 13.11 14.32
C ALA A 77 -4.64 14.22 14.03
N ILE A 78 -4.32 15.03 13.04
CA ILE A 78 -5.21 16.07 12.53
C ILE A 78 -6.32 15.36 11.76
N ARG A 79 -7.57 15.51 12.22
CA ARG A 79 -8.73 14.99 11.52
C ARG A 79 -9.05 15.89 10.32
N ASN A 80 -9.47 15.27 9.23
CA ASN A 80 -9.75 15.98 7.98
C ASN A 80 -8.54 16.81 7.48
N LEU A 81 -7.32 16.25 7.58
CA LEU A 81 -6.09 16.93 7.17
C LEU A 81 -6.21 17.48 5.74
N MET A 82 -6.87 16.72 4.85
CA MET A 82 -7.02 17.13 3.45
C MET A 82 -7.82 18.42 3.28
N MET A 83 -8.76 18.71 4.17
CA MET A 83 -9.49 19.97 4.17
C MET A 83 -8.55 21.16 4.40
N TYR A 84 -7.64 21.06 5.38
CA TYR A 84 -6.66 22.11 5.66
C TYR A 84 -5.66 22.28 4.50
N LEU A 85 -5.18 21.19 3.92
CA LEU A 85 -4.28 21.24 2.78
C LEU A 85 -4.95 21.85 1.55
N THR A 86 -6.20 21.48 1.27
CA THR A 86 -6.96 22.06 0.16
C THR A 86 -7.21 23.56 0.37
N ALA A 87 -7.48 23.98 1.61
CA ALA A 87 -7.60 25.41 1.94
C ALA A 87 -6.28 26.16 1.71
N LEU A 88 -5.12 25.56 2.08
CA LEU A 88 -3.80 26.12 1.79
C LEU A 88 -3.54 26.24 0.30
N TYR A 89 -3.90 25.21 -0.50
CA TYR A 89 -3.80 25.27 -1.96
C TYR A 89 -4.70 26.35 -2.56
N ALA A 90 -5.93 26.52 -2.05
CA ALA A 90 -6.83 27.57 -2.50
C ALA A 90 -6.25 28.99 -2.24
N VAL A 91 -5.64 29.20 -1.06
CA VAL A 91 -4.94 30.46 -0.74
C VAL A 91 -3.75 30.67 -1.70
N GLY A 92 -2.92 29.63 -1.90
CA GLY A 92 -1.80 29.70 -2.84
C GLY A 92 -2.25 29.99 -4.26
N PHE A 93 -3.38 29.41 -4.69
CA PHE A 93 -3.97 29.69 -6.01
C PHE A 93 -4.39 31.16 -6.14
N VAL A 94 -5.08 31.72 -5.14
CA VAL A 94 -5.46 33.15 -5.15
C VAL A 94 -4.22 34.05 -5.23
N ILE A 95 -3.15 33.73 -4.51
CA ILE A 95 -1.88 34.47 -4.60
C ILE A 95 -1.29 34.36 -6.01
N SER A 96 -1.32 33.17 -6.61
CA SER A 96 -0.79 32.97 -7.97
C SER A 96 -1.58 33.69 -9.05
N LEU A 97 -2.88 33.88 -8.87
CA LEU A 97 -3.72 34.69 -9.76
C LEU A 97 -3.37 36.19 -9.73
N VAL A 98 -2.96 36.70 -8.55
CA VAL A 98 -2.52 38.10 -8.44
C VAL A 98 -1.13 38.27 -9.08
N ASN A 99 -0.17 37.48 -8.67
CA ASN A 99 1.17 37.45 -9.27
C ASN A 99 1.90 36.16 -8.85
N ILE A 100 2.17 35.27 -9.79
CA ILE A 100 2.89 34.01 -9.55
C ILE A 100 4.34 34.25 -9.03
N GLN A 101 4.95 35.40 -9.31
CA GLN A 101 6.29 35.73 -8.82
C GLN A 101 6.34 35.82 -7.29
N ILE A 102 5.24 36.22 -6.65
CA ILE A 102 5.13 36.26 -5.18
C ILE A 102 5.40 34.85 -4.60
N TYR A 103 4.84 33.82 -5.24
CA TYR A 103 5.12 32.46 -4.81
C TYR A 103 6.60 32.11 -4.93
N TYR A 104 7.23 32.36 -6.07
CA TYR A 104 8.63 32.00 -6.30
C TYR A 104 9.58 32.82 -5.43
N GLU A 105 9.33 34.09 -5.21
CA GLU A 105 10.20 34.96 -4.43
C GLU A 105 10.11 34.75 -2.92
N TYR A 106 8.91 34.43 -2.39
CA TYR A 106 8.66 34.43 -0.93
C TYR A 106 8.22 33.09 -0.36
N MET A 107 7.65 32.19 -1.16
CA MET A 107 6.99 30.98 -0.66
C MET A 107 7.65 29.66 -1.11
N SER A 108 8.33 29.64 -2.25
CA SER A 108 8.96 28.44 -2.80
C SER A 108 10.02 27.83 -1.88
N LEU A 109 10.26 26.52 -2.01
CA LEU A 109 11.24 25.77 -1.24
C LEU A 109 12.66 26.07 -1.74
N ASP A 110 13.21 27.21 -1.33
CA ASP A 110 14.57 27.66 -1.65
C ASP A 110 15.46 27.52 -0.41
N VAL A 111 16.37 26.56 -0.45
CA VAL A 111 17.23 26.22 0.70
C VAL A 111 18.21 27.34 1.03
N ALA A 112 18.74 28.07 0.04
CA ALA A 112 19.65 29.21 0.28
C ALA A 112 18.94 30.28 1.11
N LYS A 113 17.70 30.61 0.78
CA LYS A 113 16.87 31.59 1.51
C LYS A 113 16.42 31.06 2.87
N ILE A 114 16.17 29.76 3.02
CA ILE A 114 15.87 29.15 4.32
C ILE A 114 17.07 29.30 5.26
N LEU A 115 18.29 29.01 4.77
CA LEU A 115 19.50 29.16 5.57
C LEU A 115 19.81 30.62 5.89
N SER A 116 19.36 31.58 5.08
CA SER A 116 19.44 33.03 5.38
C SER A 116 18.38 33.51 6.37
N GLY A 117 17.54 32.61 6.95
CA GLY A 117 16.58 32.93 7.99
C GLY A 117 15.09 32.90 7.55
N GLN A 118 14.79 32.64 6.28
CA GLN A 118 13.39 32.57 5.78
C GLN A 118 12.76 31.21 6.04
N VAL A 119 12.66 30.81 7.32
CA VAL A 119 12.21 29.46 7.74
C VAL A 119 10.75 29.17 7.40
N TRP A 120 9.91 30.20 7.22
CA TRP A 120 8.50 30.01 6.83
C TRP A 120 8.34 29.27 5.50
N ARG A 121 9.35 29.31 4.63
CA ARG A 121 9.36 28.59 3.37
C ARG A 121 9.23 27.06 3.51
N LEU A 122 9.60 26.51 4.69
CA LEU A 122 9.39 25.10 5.00
C LEU A 122 7.91 24.70 5.07
N ILE A 123 7.01 25.65 5.19
CA ILE A 123 5.56 25.41 5.24
C ILE A 123 4.88 26.01 4.01
N THR A 124 5.25 27.25 3.63
CA THR A 124 4.53 27.99 2.58
C THR A 124 4.69 27.38 1.19
N TRP A 125 5.79 26.64 0.91
CA TRP A 125 6.00 26.00 -0.37
C TRP A 125 4.91 24.97 -0.75
N ILE A 126 4.20 24.44 0.25
CA ILE A 126 3.09 23.52 0.05
C ILE A 126 1.93 24.20 -0.71
N MET A 127 1.80 25.53 -0.62
CA MET A 127 0.72 26.31 -1.24
C MET A 127 0.83 26.40 -2.78
N TYR A 128 1.71 25.61 -3.40
CA TYR A 128 1.88 25.61 -4.84
C TYR A 128 0.70 24.99 -5.57
N VAL A 129 0.20 25.69 -6.59
CA VAL A 129 -0.82 25.18 -7.52
C VAL A 129 -0.31 25.41 -8.95
N PRO A 130 -0.10 24.36 -9.73
CA PRO A 130 0.48 24.46 -11.07
C PRO A 130 -0.49 25.02 -12.12
N GLU A 131 -1.78 25.02 -11.81
CA GLU A 131 -2.84 25.40 -12.73
C GLU A 131 -3.16 26.90 -12.63
N GLN A 132 -3.19 27.56 -13.78
CA GLN A 132 -3.51 29.00 -13.89
C GLN A 132 -4.97 29.26 -14.25
N ASN A 133 -5.65 28.28 -14.82
CA ASN A 133 -7.05 28.40 -15.18
C ASN A 133 -7.95 28.18 -13.95
N VAL A 134 -8.80 29.15 -13.64
CA VAL A 134 -9.68 29.12 -12.46
C VAL A 134 -10.60 27.89 -12.43
N LEU A 135 -11.15 27.52 -13.58
CA LEU A 135 -12.05 26.36 -13.66
C LEU A 135 -11.32 25.04 -13.39
N PHE A 136 -10.16 24.85 -14.03
CA PHE A 136 -9.37 23.63 -13.84
C PHE A 136 -8.76 23.57 -12.44
N ALA A 137 -8.32 24.70 -11.88
CA ALA A 137 -7.85 24.76 -10.51
C ALA A 137 -8.96 24.39 -9.50
N ALA A 138 -10.18 24.89 -9.68
CA ALA A 138 -11.32 24.54 -8.85
C ALA A 138 -11.62 23.01 -8.93
N ILE A 139 -11.65 22.44 -10.13
CA ILE A 139 -11.84 20.99 -10.34
C ILE A 139 -10.72 20.20 -9.62
N MET A 140 -9.47 20.62 -9.76
CA MET A 140 -8.31 19.98 -9.15
C MET A 140 -8.39 20.02 -7.62
N LEU A 141 -8.77 21.16 -7.01
CA LEU A 141 -8.94 21.29 -5.56
C LEU A 141 -10.06 20.38 -5.04
N VAL A 142 -11.21 20.33 -5.72
CA VAL A 142 -12.31 19.42 -5.37
C VAL A 142 -11.87 17.96 -5.48
N LEU A 143 -11.12 17.61 -6.53
CA LEU A 143 -10.59 16.28 -6.74
C LEU A 143 -9.62 15.89 -5.60
N TYR A 144 -8.63 16.72 -5.28
CA TYR A 144 -7.69 16.44 -4.19
C TYR A 144 -8.39 16.30 -2.84
N TYR A 145 -9.35 17.17 -2.55
CA TYR A 145 -10.18 17.07 -1.34
C TYR A 145 -10.91 15.73 -1.29
N SER A 146 -11.58 15.35 -2.37
CA SER A 146 -12.34 14.10 -2.45
C SER A 146 -11.44 12.87 -2.30
N LEU A 147 -10.32 12.82 -3.04
CA LEU A 147 -9.36 11.72 -2.98
C LEU A 147 -8.77 11.54 -1.58
N GLY A 148 -8.28 12.65 -1.00
CA GLY A 148 -7.64 12.63 0.31
C GLY A 148 -8.61 12.27 1.43
N THR A 149 -9.82 12.84 1.43
CA THR A 149 -10.85 12.53 2.43
C THR A 149 -11.28 11.06 2.37
N ASN A 150 -11.43 10.50 1.17
CA ASN A 150 -11.76 9.08 1.02
C ASN A 150 -10.62 8.16 1.49
N LEU A 151 -9.36 8.52 1.19
CA LEU A 151 -8.21 7.78 1.72
C LEU A 151 -8.13 7.88 3.24
N GLU A 152 -8.34 9.06 3.82
CA GLU A 152 -8.34 9.27 5.27
C GLU A 152 -9.42 8.41 5.95
N ARG A 153 -10.61 8.27 5.35
CA ARG A 153 -11.67 7.40 5.88
C ARG A 153 -11.28 5.93 5.94
N VAL A 154 -10.53 5.44 4.95
CA VAL A 154 -10.14 4.02 4.87
C VAL A 154 -8.89 3.71 5.69
N TRP A 155 -7.91 4.60 5.66
CA TRP A 155 -6.64 4.38 6.34
C TRP A 155 -6.67 4.81 7.80
N GLY A 156 -7.58 5.72 8.15
CA GLY A 156 -7.63 6.44 9.42
C GLY A 156 -6.77 7.71 9.40
N SER A 157 -7.16 8.71 10.19
CA SER A 157 -6.51 10.03 10.18
C SER A 157 -5.02 9.95 10.52
N PHE A 158 -4.61 9.08 11.47
CA PHE A 158 -3.20 8.95 11.83
C PHE A 158 -2.32 8.48 10.66
N ARG A 159 -2.74 7.43 9.97
CA ARG A 159 -1.95 6.87 8.84
C ARG A 159 -1.90 7.82 7.67
N PHE A 160 -3.00 8.51 7.39
CA PHE A 160 -3.04 9.52 6.34
C PHE A 160 -2.11 10.70 6.65
N ASN A 161 -2.12 11.19 7.90
CA ASN A 161 -1.22 12.25 8.34
C ASN A 161 0.25 11.83 8.20
N VAL A 162 0.59 10.60 8.64
CA VAL A 162 1.96 10.08 8.50
C VAL A 162 2.38 10.03 7.03
N TYR A 163 1.50 9.59 6.14
CA TYR A 163 1.76 9.54 4.71
C TYR A 163 2.11 10.93 4.15
N MET A 164 1.27 11.92 4.43
CA MET A 164 1.45 13.29 3.94
C MET A 164 2.71 13.96 4.51
N PHE A 165 2.87 13.93 5.83
CA PHE A 165 4.04 14.54 6.48
C PHE A 165 5.34 13.87 6.11
N MET A 166 5.38 12.55 6.00
CA MET A 166 6.57 11.81 5.56
C MET A 166 6.95 12.20 4.12
N GLY A 167 5.96 12.36 3.22
CA GLY A 167 6.19 12.82 1.86
C GLY A 167 6.77 14.23 1.80
N TYR A 168 6.21 15.18 2.56
CA TYR A 168 6.74 16.53 2.65
C TYR A 168 8.15 16.56 3.21
N ILE A 169 8.43 15.81 4.28
CA ILE A 169 9.78 15.70 4.86
C ILE A 169 10.77 15.14 3.83
N PHE A 170 10.39 14.12 3.06
CA PHE A 170 11.27 13.57 2.02
C PHE A 170 11.61 14.60 0.94
N LEU A 171 10.64 15.40 0.51
CA LEU A 171 10.89 16.46 -0.47
C LEU A 171 11.79 17.57 0.11
N ILE A 172 11.59 17.96 1.37
CA ILE A 172 12.46 18.91 2.06
C ILE A 172 13.88 18.37 2.14
N ILE A 173 14.08 17.13 2.59
CA ILE A 173 15.40 16.49 2.65
C ILE A 173 16.01 16.44 1.24
N GLY A 174 15.24 16.11 0.21
CA GLY A 174 15.68 16.13 -1.18
C GLY A 174 16.18 17.51 -1.62
N ALA A 175 15.49 18.59 -1.25
CA ALA A 175 15.91 19.94 -1.53
C ALA A 175 17.26 20.29 -0.86
N PHE A 176 17.43 19.89 0.41
CA PHE A 176 18.70 20.08 1.12
C PHE A 176 19.84 19.27 0.50
N ILE A 177 19.59 18.05 0.05
CA ILE A 177 20.59 17.23 -0.66
C ILE A 177 20.98 17.88 -1.98
N LEU A 178 20.00 18.37 -2.77
CA LEU A 178 20.28 19.09 -4.01
C LEU A 178 21.13 20.35 -3.76
N TYR A 179 20.81 21.09 -2.71
CA TYR A 179 21.59 22.26 -2.32
C TYR A 179 23.02 21.89 -1.91
N ALA A 180 23.21 20.80 -1.18
CA ALA A 180 24.54 20.32 -0.79
C ALA A 180 25.39 19.88 -1.99
N VAL A 181 24.77 19.38 -3.06
CA VAL A 181 25.47 18.91 -4.27
C VAL A 181 25.72 20.04 -5.26
N TYR A 182 24.75 20.93 -5.47
CA TYR A 182 24.80 21.98 -6.51
C TYR A 182 25.01 23.38 -5.97
N GLY A 183 25.08 23.57 -4.64
CA GLY A 183 25.26 24.88 -4.01
C GLY A 183 24.13 25.85 -4.33
N GLU A 184 24.45 27.12 -4.53
CA GLU A 184 23.45 28.16 -4.86
C GLU A 184 22.77 27.96 -6.20
N ALA A 185 23.33 27.21 -7.13
CA ALA A 185 22.67 26.83 -8.37
C ALA A 185 21.39 25.95 -8.11
N ALA A 186 21.32 25.31 -6.95
CA ALA A 186 20.12 24.58 -6.53
C ALA A 186 18.92 25.49 -6.22
N SER A 187 19.12 26.80 -6.00
CA SER A 187 18.03 27.76 -5.81
C SER A 187 17.14 27.90 -7.06
N VAL A 188 17.67 27.54 -8.22
CA VAL A 188 16.92 27.44 -9.47
C VAL A 188 16.05 26.15 -9.49
N PHE A 189 16.37 25.20 -8.62
CA PHE A 189 15.80 23.86 -8.58
C PHE A 189 14.67 23.78 -7.53
N LEU A 190 13.54 24.39 -7.85
CA LEU A 190 12.42 24.43 -6.93
C LEU A 190 11.65 23.11 -6.98
N LEU A 191 11.75 22.32 -5.91
CA LEU A 191 10.90 21.14 -5.73
C LEU A 191 9.48 21.59 -5.38
N THR A 192 8.50 21.08 -6.12
CA THR A 192 7.09 21.36 -5.90
C THR A 192 6.39 20.13 -5.28
N PRO A 193 5.25 20.29 -4.60
CA PRO A 193 4.51 19.18 -4.00
C PRO A 193 3.72 18.35 -5.02
N ASP A 194 3.77 18.68 -6.32
CA ASP A 194 2.92 18.06 -7.36
C ASP A 194 3.08 16.55 -7.43
N SER A 195 4.31 16.06 -7.46
CA SER A 195 4.57 14.61 -7.50
C SER A 195 4.04 13.89 -6.26
N LEU A 196 4.03 14.55 -5.09
CA LEU A 196 3.43 14.00 -3.89
C LEU A 196 1.90 13.98 -4.00
N ASN A 197 1.29 15.06 -4.48
CA ASN A 197 -0.15 15.13 -4.69
C ASN A 197 -0.63 14.08 -5.69
N MET A 198 0.17 13.84 -6.73
CA MET A 198 -0.10 12.78 -7.69
C MET A 198 0.07 11.39 -7.10
N SER A 199 0.97 11.21 -6.14
CA SER A 199 1.10 9.94 -5.41
C SER A 199 -0.16 9.60 -4.58
N ILE A 200 -0.92 10.61 -4.14
CA ILE A 200 -2.24 10.43 -3.49
C ILE A 200 -3.23 9.77 -4.45
N PHE A 201 -3.23 10.21 -5.72
CA PHE A 201 -4.09 9.60 -6.74
C PHE A 201 -3.72 8.13 -6.97
N LEU A 202 -2.43 7.81 -7.04
CA LEU A 202 -1.96 6.42 -7.16
C LEU A 202 -2.38 5.57 -5.95
N ALA A 203 -2.25 6.12 -4.74
CA ALA A 203 -2.67 5.47 -3.50
C ALA A 203 -4.19 5.23 -3.48
N PHE A 204 -4.97 6.21 -3.96
CA PHE A 204 -6.42 6.10 -4.10
C PHE A 204 -6.82 5.01 -5.10
N ALA A 205 -6.21 4.97 -6.27
CA ALA A 205 -6.51 3.99 -7.30
C ALA A 205 -6.19 2.54 -6.87
N LEU A 206 -5.16 2.34 -6.03
CA LEU A 206 -4.88 1.04 -5.42
C LEU A 206 -5.88 0.67 -4.31
N THR A 207 -6.44 1.65 -3.63
CA THR A 207 -7.46 1.44 -2.58
C THR A 207 -8.85 1.17 -3.19
N TYR A 208 -9.19 1.89 -4.27
CA TYR A 208 -10.47 1.85 -4.96
C TYR A 208 -10.31 1.61 -6.48
N PRO A 209 -9.81 0.44 -6.92
CA PRO A 209 -9.45 0.21 -8.33
C PRO A 209 -10.63 0.25 -9.30
N ASP A 210 -11.81 -0.08 -8.84
CA ASP A 210 -13.03 -0.15 -9.67
C ASP A 210 -13.91 1.11 -9.59
N MET A 211 -13.48 2.13 -8.81
CA MET A 211 -14.16 3.41 -8.78
C MET A 211 -14.06 4.09 -10.16
N THR A 212 -15.19 4.63 -10.63
CA THR A 212 -15.27 5.27 -11.94
C THR A 212 -15.17 6.77 -11.81
N PHE A 213 -14.25 7.36 -12.55
CA PHE A 213 -14.13 8.80 -12.74
C PHE A 213 -14.74 9.19 -14.10
N TYR A 214 -15.48 10.27 -14.13
CA TYR A 214 -16.03 10.84 -15.37
C TYR A 214 -15.06 11.89 -15.91
N LEU A 215 -14.24 11.49 -16.88
CA LEU A 215 -13.32 12.42 -17.54
C LEU A 215 -14.16 13.36 -18.44
N TYR A 216 -13.98 14.66 -18.26
CA TYR A 216 -14.79 15.70 -18.94
C TYR A 216 -16.31 15.49 -18.79
N PHE A 217 -16.75 14.86 -17.68
CA PHE A 217 -18.15 14.54 -17.39
C PHE A 217 -18.82 13.56 -18.38
N VAL A 218 -18.09 13.03 -19.36
CA VAL A 218 -18.64 12.19 -20.45
C VAL A 218 -18.08 10.77 -20.39
N LEU A 219 -16.77 10.60 -20.21
CA LEU A 219 -16.10 9.30 -20.32
C LEU A 219 -15.93 8.64 -18.96
N PRO A 220 -16.67 7.55 -18.66
CA PRO A 220 -16.50 6.79 -17.41
C PRO A 220 -15.24 5.91 -17.49
N ILE A 221 -14.17 6.28 -16.77
CA ILE A 221 -12.92 5.54 -16.74
C ILE A 221 -12.68 5.05 -15.31
N LYS A 222 -12.34 3.78 -15.14
CA LYS A 222 -12.00 3.23 -13.81
C LYS A 222 -10.66 3.76 -13.33
N ALA A 223 -10.55 4.03 -12.01
CA ALA A 223 -9.36 4.55 -11.35
C ALA A 223 -8.07 3.80 -11.71
N LYS A 224 -8.13 2.47 -11.81
CA LYS A 224 -6.98 1.62 -12.16
C LYS A 224 -6.37 1.92 -13.53
N TYR A 225 -7.19 2.25 -14.53
CA TYR A 225 -6.68 2.58 -15.86
C TYR A 225 -6.04 3.96 -15.90
N LEU A 226 -6.67 4.95 -15.23
CA LEU A 226 -6.08 6.28 -15.08
C LEU A 226 -4.74 6.22 -14.33
N ALA A 227 -4.68 5.44 -13.24
CA ALA A 227 -3.44 5.26 -12.48
C ALA A 227 -2.34 4.59 -13.31
N PHE A 228 -2.69 3.62 -14.17
CA PHE A 228 -1.74 2.98 -15.07
C PHE A 228 -1.16 3.96 -16.09
N VAL A 229 -2.03 4.74 -16.76
CA VAL A 229 -1.60 5.79 -17.70
C VAL A 229 -0.73 6.82 -17.00
N TYR A 230 -1.14 7.26 -15.80
CA TYR A 230 -0.37 8.20 -15.02
C TYR A 230 1.02 7.64 -14.65
N LEU A 231 1.10 6.38 -14.21
CA LEU A 231 2.38 5.74 -13.90
C LEU A 231 3.31 5.68 -15.14
N LEU A 232 2.76 5.45 -16.32
CA LEU A 232 3.54 5.49 -17.57
C LEU A 232 4.09 6.89 -17.85
N ILE A 233 3.29 7.94 -17.63
CA ILE A 233 3.72 9.33 -17.79
C ILE A 233 4.83 9.67 -16.78
N GLU A 234 4.70 9.25 -15.53
CA GLU A 234 5.73 9.45 -14.49
C GLU A 234 7.04 8.73 -14.83
N VAL A 235 6.98 7.49 -15.29
CA VAL A 235 8.17 6.74 -15.73
C VAL A 235 8.83 7.43 -16.92
N TYR A 236 8.05 7.88 -17.90
CA TYR A 236 8.55 8.63 -19.04
C TYR A 236 9.22 9.94 -18.59
N SER A 237 8.55 10.71 -17.72
CA SER A 237 9.09 11.94 -17.16
C SER A 237 10.37 11.71 -16.32
N PHE A 238 10.44 10.59 -15.60
CA PHE A 238 11.64 10.20 -14.85
C PHE A 238 12.82 9.88 -15.78
N ILE A 239 12.58 9.27 -16.93
CA ILE A 239 13.65 8.90 -17.88
C ILE A 239 14.19 10.15 -18.59
N ILE A 240 13.29 11.00 -19.11
CA ILE A 240 13.66 12.16 -19.96
C ILE A 240 13.94 13.41 -19.13
N GLY A 241 13.29 13.56 -17.99
CA GLY A 241 13.36 14.74 -17.14
C GLY A 241 14.75 15.02 -16.58
N GLY A 242 14.97 16.27 -16.18
CA GLY A 242 16.18 16.71 -15.48
C GLY A 242 16.31 16.12 -14.09
N VAL A 243 17.41 16.48 -13.40
CA VAL A 243 17.73 16.00 -12.05
C VAL A 243 16.60 16.28 -11.07
N ILE A 244 15.98 17.46 -11.14
CA ILE A 244 14.88 17.88 -10.25
C ILE A 244 13.67 16.94 -10.40
N THR A 245 13.25 16.71 -11.65
CA THR A 245 12.13 15.83 -11.95
C THR A 245 12.38 14.42 -11.42
N LYS A 246 13.60 13.91 -11.63
CA LYS A 246 14.00 12.58 -11.12
C LYS A 246 13.97 12.50 -9.60
N VAL A 247 14.46 13.52 -8.91
CA VAL A 247 14.46 13.57 -7.45
C VAL A 247 13.04 13.70 -6.92
N SER A 248 12.22 14.60 -7.46
CA SER A 248 10.83 14.80 -7.04
C SER A 248 10.00 13.53 -7.19
N ILE A 249 10.01 12.93 -8.39
CA ILE A 249 9.27 11.69 -8.68
C ILE A 249 9.81 10.55 -7.82
N GLY A 250 11.14 10.39 -7.74
CA GLY A 250 11.78 9.33 -6.97
C GLY A 250 11.41 9.37 -5.49
N LEU A 251 11.46 10.54 -4.86
CA LEU A 251 11.10 10.72 -3.45
C LEU A 251 9.60 10.51 -3.20
N SER A 252 8.74 10.97 -4.10
CA SER A 252 7.28 10.79 -3.98
C SER A 252 6.89 9.32 -4.15
N LEU A 253 7.46 8.62 -5.12
CA LEU A 253 7.26 7.18 -5.30
C LEU A 253 7.86 6.37 -4.15
N LEU A 254 9.03 6.77 -3.63
CA LEU A 254 9.64 6.14 -2.46
C LEU A 254 8.70 6.25 -1.25
N ASN A 255 8.15 7.44 -0.98
CA ASN A 255 7.16 7.67 0.06
C ASN A 255 5.96 6.73 -0.10
N PHE A 256 5.40 6.67 -1.31
CA PHE A 256 4.27 5.80 -1.63
C PHE A 256 4.60 4.32 -1.40
N VAL A 257 5.75 3.83 -1.89
CA VAL A 257 6.18 2.43 -1.73
C VAL A 257 6.41 2.09 -0.26
N ILE A 258 7.12 2.94 0.49
CA ILE A 258 7.36 2.73 1.93
C ILE A 258 6.03 2.63 2.66
N PHE A 259 5.14 3.60 2.44
CA PHE A 259 3.83 3.62 3.10
C PHE A 259 2.98 2.40 2.73
N TYR A 260 2.93 2.04 1.45
CA TYR A 260 2.21 0.86 0.97
C TYR A 260 2.75 -0.43 1.59
N LEU A 261 4.07 -0.59 1.69
CA LEU A 261 4.69 -1.74 2.34
C LEU A 261 4.39 -1.79 3.85
N MET A 262 4.32 -0.64 4.50
CA MET A 262 4.04 -0.54 5.94
C MET A 262 2.57 -0.79 6.28
N THR A 263 1.64 -0.39 5.42
CA THR A 263 0.21 -0.46 5.70
C THR A 263 -0.49 -1.69 5.13
N ARG A 264 0.11 -2.33 4.12
CA ARG A 264 -0.48 -3.48 3.47
C ARG A 264 -0.54 -4.70 4.38
N ASN A 265 -1.72 -5.26 4.54
CA ASN A 265 -1.91 -6.53 5.27
C ASN A 265 -1.50 -7.73 4.39
N TRP A 266 -0.23 -8.09 4.43
CA TRP A 266 0.38 -9.18 3.66
C TRP A 266 -0.24 -10.56 3.95
N ASN A 267 -0.92 -10.72 5.10
CA ASN A 267 -1.58 -11.97 5.45
C ASN A 267 -2.72 -12.34 4.47
N ARG A 268 -3.38 -11.34 3.85
CA ARG A 268 -4.44 -11.60 2.85
C ARG A 268 -3.88 -12.17 1.54
N ILE A 269 -2.62 -11.90 1.22
CA ILE A 269 -1.96 -12.27 -0.06
C ILE A 269 -1.06 -13.49 0.14
N SER A 270 -0.97 -14.03 1.35
CA SER A 270 -0.22 -15.27 1.58
C SER A 270 -0.74 -16.36 0.63
N PRO A 271 0.17 -17.05 -0.10
CA PRO A 271 -0.23 -18.10 -1.07
C PRO A 271 -1.20 -19.13 -0.46
N ASN A 272 -0.99 -19.47 0.82
CA ASN A 272 -1.86 -20.39 1.55
C ASN A 272 -3.28 -19.86 1.74
N ASN A 273 -3.44 -18.55 1.99
CA ASN A 273 -4.76 -17.93 2.14
C ASN A 273 -5.45 -17.77 0.78
N VAL A 274 -4.70 -17.44 -0.28
CA VAL A 274 -5.23 -17.38 -1.65
C VAL A 274 -5.70 -18.77 -2.09
N VAL A 275 -4.87 -19.81 -1.89
CA VAL A 275 -5.24 -21.20 -2.20
C VAL A 275 -6.45 -21.63 -1.39
N ARG A 276 -6.53 -21.29 -0.09
CA ARG A 276 -7.68 -21.58 0.75
C ARG A 276 -8.95 -20.87 0.27
N GLN A 277 -8.87 -19.60 -0.11
CA GLN A 277 -9.99 -18.84 -0.67
C GLN A 277 -10.46 -19.41 -2.02
N VAL A 278 -9.50 -19.78 -2.90
CA VAL A 278 -9.82 -20.39 -4.20
C VAL A 278 -10.47 -21.75 -4.00
N LYS A 279 -9.95 -22.59 -3.09
CA LYS A 279 -10.56 -23.89 -2.74
C LYS A 279 -11.96 -23.70 -2.17
N PHE A 280 -12.14 -22.73 -1.27
CA PHE A 280 -13.46 -22.42 -0.70
C PHE A 280 -14.44 -21.94 -1.78
N LYS A 281 -14.04 -21.00 -2.63
CA LYS A 281 -14.85 -20.51 -3.76
C LYS A 281 -15.19 -21.63 -4.76
N LYS A 282 -14.28 -22.56 -5.01
CA LYS A 282 -14.55 -23.74 -5.86
C LYS A 282 -15.55 -24.69 -5.19
N ALA A 283 -15.38 -24.97 -3.90
CA ALA A 283 -16.28 -25.82 -3.14
C ALA A 283 -17.72 -25.26 -3.11
N VAL A 284 -17.84 -23.92 -2.92
CA VAL A 284 -19.15 -23.24 -2.96
C VAL A 284 -19.76 -23.24 -4.37
N LYS A 285 -18.96 -23.13 -5.44
CA LYS A 285 -19.43 -23.18 -6.83
C LYS A 285 -19.79 -24.59 -7.32
N MET A 286 -19.27 -25.65 -6.67
CA MET A 286 -19.54 -27.04 -7.05
C MET A 286 -20.89 -27.57 -6.58
N ARG A 287 -21.67 -26.83 -5.79
CA ARG A 287 -23.04 -27.20 -5.49
C ARG A 287 -23.93 -26.89 -6.70
N PRO A 288 -24.60 -27.85 -7.30
CA PRO A 288 -25.55 -27.60 -8.36
C PRO A 288 -26.62 -26.63 -7.90
N ALA A 289 -27.02 -25.71 -8.75
CA ALA A 289 -28.15 -24.82 -8.46
C ALA A 289 -29.39 -25.70 -8.25
N GLY A 290 -29.86 -25.78 -7.02
CA GLY A 290 -31.03 -26.61 -6.69
C GLY A 290 -30.81 -27.70 -5.67
N GLU A 291 -29.57 -28.02 -5.26
CA GLU A 291 -29.39 -28.91 -4.10
C GLU A 291 -29.67 -28.19 -2.77
N PRO A 292 -30.37 -28.86 -1.85
CA PRO A 292 -30.65 -28.31 -0.53
C PRO A 292 -29.37 -28.08 0.24
N ILE A 293 -29.34 -27.00 1.02
CA ILE A 293 -28.17 -26.60 1.83
C ILE A 293 -28.19 -27.39 3.14
N HIS A 294 -29.35 -27.61 3.69
CA HIS A 294 -29.59 -28.27 4.96
C HIS A 294 -30.39 -29.55 4.79
N ARG A 295 -30.01 -30.60 5.51
CA ARG A 295 -30.73 -31.88 5.51
C ARG A 295 -30.66 -32.53 6.88
N CYS A 296 -31.81 -32.89 7.40
CA CYS A 296 -31.88 -33.61 8.67
C CYS A 296 -31.35 -35.04 8.54
N ALA A 297 -30.42 -35.43 9.42
CA ALA A 297 -29.78 -36.74 9.42
C ALA A 297 -30.75 -37.88 9.79
N VAL A 298 -31.90 -37.59 10.48
CA VAL A 298 -32.89 -38.58 10.92
C VAL A 298 -34.00 -38.75 9.89
N CYS A 299 -34.68 -37.67 9.51
CA CYS A 299 -35.84 -37.76 8.63
C CYS A 299 -35.56 -37.41 7.16
N GLY A 300 -34.35 -36.90 6.83
CA GLY A 300 -33.98 -36.56 5.48
C GLY A 300 -34.62 -35.27 4.93
N ARG A 301 -35.55 -34.62 5.68
CA ARG A 301 -36.20 -33.37 5.25
C ARG A 301 -35.17 -32.27 5.05
N THR A 302 -35.44 -31.39 4.14
CA THR A 302 -34.61 -30.28 3.72
C THR A 302 -35.34 -28.95 3.89
N GLU A 303 -34.65 -27.83 3.78
CA GLU A 303 -35.26 -26.50 3.78
C GLU A 303 -36.23 -26.25 2.62
N LYS A 304 -36.26 -27.15 1.63
CA LYS A 304 -37.19 -27.07 0.49
C LYS A 304 -38.51 -27.77 0.73
N ASP A 305 -38.51 -28.67 1.69
CA ASP A 305 -39.72 -29.45 2.02
C ASP A 305 -40.66 -28.65 2.95
N ASP A 306 -40.07 -27.75 3.76
CA ASP A 306 -40.82 -26.89 4.67
C ASP A 306 -39.95 -25.68 5.08
N ASP A 307 -40.37 -24.47 4.70
CA ASP A 307 -39.69 -23.21 4.97
C ASP A 307 -39.64 -22.83 6.45
N THR A 308 -40.41 -23.51 7.31
CA THR A 308 -40.45 -23.24 8.75
C THR A 308 -39.46 -24.06 9.56
N LEU A 309 -38.77 -25.03 8.94
CA LEU A 309 -37.84 -25.93 9.62
C LEU A 309 -36.48 -25.23 9.84
N GLU A 310 -36.15 -25.11 11.11
CA GLU A 310 -34.76 -24.72 11.49
C GLU A 310 -33.88 -25.96 11.57
N PHE A 311 -32.65 -25.83 11.01
CA PHE A 311 -31.64 -26.88 11.06
C PHE A 311 -30.48 -26.46 11.94
N ARG A 312 -30.03 -27.35 12.85
CA ARG A 312 -28.90 -27.10 13.76
C ARG A 312 -27.99 -28.32 13.84
N TYR A 313 -26.69 -28.04 14.03
CA TYR A 313 -25.68 -29.07 14.25
C TYR A 313 -25.74 -29.59 15.71
N CYS A 314 -25.61 -30.90 15.92
CA CYS A 314 -25.40 -31.44 17.24
C CYS A 314 -23.92 -31.39 17.64
N SER A 315 -23.61 -30.75 18.77
CA SER A 315 -22.25 -30.65 19.28
C SER A 315 -21.68 -31.94 19.90
N LYS A 316 -22.55 -32.92 20.18
CA LYS A 316 -22.19 -34.22 20.81
C LYS A 316 -21.98 -35.34 19.79
N CYS A 317 -22.55 -35.19 18.56
CA CYS A 317 -22.36 -36.18 17.51
C CYS A 317 -21.02 -36.04 16.82
N LYS A 318 -20.39 -37.16 16.52
CA LYS A 318 -19.18 -37.21 15.71
C LYS A 318 -19.51 -36.90 14.24
N GLY A 319 -18.92 -35.84 13.69
CA GLY A 319 -19.21 -35.35 12.35
C GLY A 319 -20.14 -34.13 12.36
N ASN A 320 -20.31 -33.53 11.19
CA ASN A 320 -21.17 -32.35 11.01
C ASN A 320 -22.57 -32.78 10.62
N LEU A 321 -23.30 -33.47 11.54
CA LEU A 321 -24.67 -33.93 11.31
C LEU A 321 -25.63 -32.81 11.70
N GLU A 322 -26.53 -32.48 10.76
CA GLU A 322 -27.59 -31.51 10.96
C GLU A 322 -28.90 -32.19 11.30
N TYR A 323 -29.68 -31.58 12.18
CA TYR A 323 -30.98 -32.08 12.62
C TYR A 323 -31.99 -30.93 12.53
N CYS A 324 -33.22 -31.25 12.08
CA CYS A 324 -34.33 -30.31 12.10
C CYS A 324 -34.82 -30.07 13.54
N SER A 325 -35.63 -29.06 13.75
CA SER A 325 -36.21 -28.69 15.06
C SER A 325 -36.83 -29.87 15.78
N ASP A 326 -37.52 -30.77 15.06
CA ASP A 326 -38.21 -31.92 15.63
C ASP A 326 -37.28 -33.03 16.14
N HIS A 327 -36.11 -33.17 15.47
CA HIS A 327 -35.15 -34.23 15.78
C HIS A 327 -33.90 -33.75 16.52
N LEU A 328 -33.76 -32.45 16.79
CA LEU A 328 -32.58 -31.89 17.47
C LEU A 328 -32.38 -32.46 18.87
N TYR A 329 -33.48 -32.71 19.59
CA TYR A 329 -33.46 -33.20 20.97
C TYR A 329 -33.84 -34.67 21.12
N THR A 330 -34.31 -35.32 20.06
CA THR A 330 -34.84 -36.70 20.07
C THR A 330 -33.95 -37.71 19.36
N HIS A 331 -32.86 -37.27 18.69
CA HIS A 331 -31.94 -38.16 17.99
C HIS A 331 -31.00 -38.89 18.93
N THR A 332 -30.62 -40.11 18.58
CA THR A 332 -29.51 -40.83 19.22
C THR A 332 -28.18 -40.27 18.78
N HIS A 333 -27.30 -40.01 19.73
CA HIS A 333 -25.96 -39.47 19.40
C HIS A 333 -25.09 -40.52 18.71
N VAL A 334 -24.43 -40.11 17.63
CA VAL A 334 -23.46 -40.93 16.90
C VAL A 334 -22.08 -40.64 17.47
N GLU A 335 -21.42 -41.67 18.05
CA GLU A 335 -20.05 -41.59 18.60
C GLU A 335 -18.96 -41.76 17.54
#